data_eaa08472fccd7ab8b27f71abc9f0bae2
#
_entry.id   eaa08472fccd7ab8b27f71abc9f0bae2
#
_cell.length_a   1.000
_cell.length_b   1.000
_cell.length_c   1.000
_cell.angle_alpha   90.00
_cell.angle_beta   90.00
_cell.angle_gamma   90.00
#
_symmetry.space_group_name_H-M   'P 1'
#
loop_
_entity.id
_entity.type
_entity.pdbx_description
1 polymer ?
#
loop_
_entity_poly.entity_id
_entity_poly.type
_entity_poly.pdbx_seq_one_letter_code
_entity_poly.pdbx_strand_id
1 'polypeptide(L)'
;EPYDEGYHVADSVEATSTLCSRACQAGLKIFNLMSIEDVMTRDEGISGLVLNWSSVEMAGLHVDPLTVRARAVIDATGHDCEIVKVVERKIGPELNTPDGRIQGERSMWADVGEAALIENTREVYPNLYVAGMASNAVYGAPRMGPIFGGMLVSGRRVAEMIIEKLK
;
A
#
# COMPACT_ATOMS: atom_id res chain seq x y z
N GLU A 1 14.31 1.23 21.29
CA GLU A 1 14.56 1.83 22.61
C GLU A 1 13.54 2.94 22.87
N PRO A 2 13.05 3.13 24.11
CA PRO A 2 12.23 4.28 24.47
C PRO A 2 13.03 5.58 24.25
N TYR A 3 12.40 6.60 23.66
CA TYR A 3 13.02 7.89 23.41
C TYR A 3 12.33 9.02 24.20
N ASP A 4 11.01 9.07 24.15
CA ASP A 4 10.17 10.03 24.89
C ASP A 4 8.82 9.35 25.18
N GLU A 5 7.94 9.99 25.93
CA GLU A 5 6.63 9.41 26.25
C GLU A 5 5.86 9.04 24.99
N GLY A 6 5.64 7.73 24.80
CA GLY A 6 4.96 7.17 23.63
C GLY A 6 5.82 6.99 22.37
N TYR A 7 7.07 7.44 22.38
CA TYR A 7 7.99 7.33 21.24
C TYR A 7 9.10 6.31 21.46
N HIS A 8 9.43 5.58 20.39
CA HIS A 8 10.50 4.59 20.37
C HIS A 8 11.41 4.83 19.18
N VAL A 9 12.70 4.67 19.38
CA VAL A 9 13.72 4.67 18.32
C VAL A 9 14.16 3.23 18.07
N ALA A 10 14.27 2.85 16.81
CA ALA A 10 14.77 1.56 16.40
C ALA A 10 15.82 1.73 15.30
N ASP A 11 16.80 0.83 15.26
CA ASP A 11 17.67 0.71 14.09
C ASP A 11 16.85 0.24 12.89
N SER A 12 16.96 0.94 11.76
CA SER A 12 16.16 0.68 10.58
C SER A 12 16.46 -0.68 9.93
N VAL A 13 17.71 -1.11 9.95
CA VAL A 13 18.14 -2.39 9.37
C VAL A 13 17.65 -3.53 10.26
N GLU A 14 17.82 -3.43 11.58
CA GLU A 14 17.34 -4.43 12.54
C GLU A 14 15.81 -4.56 12.48
N ALA A 15 15.08 -3.44 12.50
CA ALA A 15 13.61 -3.45 12.43
C ALA A 15 13.11 -4.07 11.14
N THR A 16 13.63 -3.66 9.97
CA THR A 16 13.20 -4.16 8.68
C THR A 16 13.53 -5.64 8.50
N SER A 17 14.76 -6.04 8.82
CA SER A 17 15.19 -7.45 8.68
C SER A 17 14.40 -8.37 9.61
N THR A 18 14.10 -7.92 10.83
CA THR A 18 13.28 -8.67 11.79
C THR A 18 11.84 -8.84 11.28
N LEU A 19 11.22 -7.77 10.78
CA LEU A 19 9.87 -7.83 10.22
C LEU A 19 9.81 -8.78 9.02
N CYS A 20 10.74 -8.66 8.08
CA CYS A 20 10.84 -9.56 6.92
C CYS A 20 11.03 -11.03 7.35
N SER A 21 11.94 -11.28 8.28
CA SER A 21 12.18 -12.63 8.79
C SER A 21 10.93 -13.24 9.42
N ARG A 22 10.25 -12.50 10.30
CA ARG A 22 9.02 -12.96 10.95
C ARG A 22 7.88 -13.18 9.96
N ALA A 23 7.74 -12.29 8.98
CA ALA A 23 6.76 -12.43 7.92
C ALA A 23 6.97 -13.71 7.10
N CYS A 24 8.22 -13.98 6.69
CA CYS A 24 8.57 -15.21 5.99
C CYS A 24 8.30 -16.47 6.84
N GLN A 25 8.62 -16.44 8.14
CA GLN A 25 8.33 -17.52 9.08
C GLN A 25 6.83 -17.78 9.23
N ALA A 26 6.01 -16.72 9.12
CA ALA A 26 4.56 -16.80 9.10
C ALA A 26 3.99 -17.28 7.75
N GLY A 27 4.83 -17.57 6.76
CA GLY A 27 4.43 -18.11 5.45
C GLY A 27 4.26 -17.05 4.36
N LEU A 28 4.55 -15.77 4.63
CA LEU A 28 4.53 -14.73 3.61
C LEU A 28 5.61 -15.02 2.56
N LYS A 29 5.27 -14.81 1.29
CA LYS A 29 6.23 -14.84 0.19
C LYS A 29 6.56 -13.42 -0.24
N ILE A 30 7.84 -13.09 -0.24
CA ILE A 30 8.36 -11.80 -0.67
C ILE A 30 8.97 -11.97 -2.06
N PHE A 31 8.48 -11.18 -3.00
CA PHE A 31 9.02 -11.08 -4.36
C PHE A 31 9.58 -9.67 -4.55
N ASN A 32 10.89 -9.57 -4.53
CA ASN A 32 11.60 -8.32 -4.81
C ASN A 32 11.81 -8.13 -6.33
N LEU A 33 12.13 -6.92 -6.74
CA LEU A 33 12.34 -6.56 -8.15
C LEU A 33 11.13 -6.88 -9.04
N MET A 34 9.94 -6.70 -8.52
CA MET A 34 8.69 -6.81 -9.26
C MET A 34 8.07 -5.43 -9.39
N SER A 35 7.61 -5.10 -10.58
CA SER A 35 6.82 -3.90 -10.89
C SER A 35 5.39 -4.27 -11.23
N ILE A 36 4.48 -3.34 -10.98
CA ILE A 36 3.07 -3.50 -11.31
C ILE A 36 2.84 -2.81 -12.65
N GLU A 37 2.36 -3.56 -13.63
CA GLU A 37 2.03 -3.02 -14.95
C GLU A 37 0.53 -2.69 -15.06
N ASP A 38 -0.32 -3.53 -14.46
CA ASP A 38 -1.76 -3.37 -14.56
C ASP A 38 -2.50 -4.06 -13.41
N VAL A 39 -3.80 -3.84 -13.33
CA VAL A 39 -4.73 -4.53 -12.44
C VAL A 39 -5.64 -5.47 -13.23
N MET A 40 -6.05 -6.56 -12.59
CA MET A 40 -7.09 -7.44 -13.12
C MET A 40 -8.42 -7.05 -12.48
N THR A 41 -9.37 -6.63 -13.29
CA THR A 41 -10.74 -6.31 -12.85
C THR A 41 -11.73 -7.38 -13.28
N ARG A 42 -12.77 -7.60 -12.48
CA ARG A 42 -13.96 -8.41 -12.76
C ARG A 42 -15.17 -7.67 -12.19
N ASP A 43 -16.36 -8.19 -12.40
CA ASP A 43 -17.62 -7.56 -11.98
C ASP A 43 -17.64 -7.19 -10.47
N GLU A 44 -16.93 -7.96 -9.65
CA GLU A 44 -16.82 -7.74 -8.20
C GLU A 44 -15.68 -6.78 -7.77
N GLY A 45 -14.94 -6.20 -8.72
CA GLY A 45 -13.82 -5.31 -8.46
C GLY A 45 -12.45 -5.89 -8.84
N ILE A 46 -11.41 -5.53 -8.08
CA ILE A 46 -10.05 -6.04 -8.30
C ILE A 46 -10.00 -7.55 -7.98
N SER A 47 -9.45 -8.32 -8.90
CA SER A 47 -9.31 -9.77 -8.82
C SER A 47 -7.84 -10.24 -8.89
N GLY A 48 -6.90 -9.31 -8.98
CA GLY A 48 -5.48 -9.58 -9.05
C GLY A 48 -4.66 -8.48 -9.68
N LEU A 49 -3.40 -8.78 -9.95
CA LEU A 49 -2.41 -7.85 -10.51
C LEU A 49 -1.74 -8.47 -11.74
N VAL A 50 -1.25 -7.59 -12.60
CA VAL A 50 -0.34 -7.91 -13.70
C VAL A 50 1.03 -7.40 -13.32
N LEU A 51 2.00 -8.30 -13.21
CA LEU A 51 3.33 -8.04 -12.68
C LEU A 51 4.40 -8.35 -13.71
N ASN A 52 5.48 -7.60 -13.67
CA ASN A 52 6.69 -7.91 -14.43
C ASN A 52 7.94 -7.74 -13.54
N TRP A 53 9.06 -8.25 -13.98
CA TRP A 53 10.33 -8.03 -13.30
C TRP A 53 10.92 -6.68 -13.70
N SER A 54 11.23 -5.85 -12.71
CA SER A 54 11.89 -4.55 -12.96
C SER A 54 13.19 -4.69 -13.74
N SER A 55 13.87 -5.84 -13.63
CA SER A 55 15.06 -6.15 -14.41
C SER A 55 14.81 -6.31 -15.92
N VAL A 56 13.60 -6.68 -16.32
CA VAL A 56 13.20 -6.77 -17.75
C VAL A 56 13.18 -5.37 -18.36
N GLU A 57 12.54 -4.42 -17.68
CA GLU A 57 12.50 -3.03 -18.08
C GLU A 57 13.91 -2.41 -18.11
N MET A 58 14.70 -2.61 -17.03
CA MET A 58 16.08 -2.12 -16.94
C MET A 58 16.98 -2.64 -18.04
N ALA A 59 16.77 -3.87 -18.50
CA ALA A 59 17.56 -4.49 -19.58
C ALA A 59 17.04 -4.14 -20.98
N GLY A 60 15.94 -3.38 -21.11
CA GLY A 60 15.29 -3.08 -22.38
C GLY A 60 14.74 -4.31 -23.09
N LEU A 61 14.43 -5.36 -22.34
CA LEU A 61 13.86 -6.59 -22.87
C LEU A 61 12.33 -6.50 -22.91
N HIS A 62 11.74 -7.32 -23.76
CA HIS A 62 10.30 -7.50 -23.83
C HIS A 62 9.96 -8.94 -23.41
N VAL A 63 9.26 -9.06 -22.29
CA VAL A 63 8.77 -10.33 -21.73
C VAL A 63 7.33 -10.15 -21.33
N ASP A 64 6.48 -11.12 -21.64
CA ASP A 64 5.08 -11.09 -21.26
C ASP A 64 4.93 -11.09 -19.73
N PRO A 65 4.08 -10.21 -19.18
CA PRO A 65 3.89 -10.09 -17.75
C PRO A 65 3.17 -11.30 -17.14
N LEU A 66 3.35 -11.48 -15.84
CA LEU A 66 2.62 -12.46 -15.05
C LEU A 66 1.29 -11.90 -14.57
N THR A 67 0.23 -12.71 -14.66
CA THR A 67 -1.02 -12.42 -14.00
C THR A 67 -1.15 -13.21 -12.69
N VAL A 68 -1.40 -12.52 -11.59
CA VAL A 68 -1.54 -13.11 -10.26
C VAL A 68 -2.93 -12.82 -9.72
N ARG A 69 -3.71 -13.85 -9.44
CA ARG A 69 -5.03 -13.71 -8.82
C ARG A 69 -4.91 -13.44 -7.33
N ALA A 70 -5.76 -12.54 -6.82
CA ALA A 70 -5.88 -12.25 -5.41
C ALA A 70 -7.33 -11.95 -5.05
N ARG A 71 -7.77 -12.36 -3.85
CA ARG A 71 -9.09 -12.01 -3.33
C ARG A 71 -9.15 -10.58 -2.78
N ALA A 72 -8.01 -10.04 -2.39
CA ALA A 72 -7.83 -8.64 -2.02
C ALA A 72 -6.42 -8.20 -2.39
N VAL A 73 -6.26 -6.93 -2.70
CA VAL A 73 -4.99 -6.28 -3.02
C VAL A 73 -4.80 -5.11 -2.06
N ILE A 74 -3.58 -4.91 -1.57
CA ILE A 74 -3.21 -3.77 -0.75
C ILE A 74 -2.20 -2.94 -1.52
N ASP A 75 -2.52 -1.68 -1.80
CA ASP A 75 -1.54 -0.70 -2.24
C ASP A 75 -0.83 -0.11 -1.01
N ALA A 76 0.42 -0.49 -0.85
CA ALA A 76 1.35 0.04 0.14
C ALA A 76 2.61 0.60 -0.54
N THR A 77 2.48 1.09 -1.77
CA THR A 77 3.59 1.59 -2.60
C THR A 77 4.06 2.99 -2.19
N GLY A 78 3.56 3.49 -1.07
CA GLY A 78 3.98 4.77 -0.51
C GLY A 78 3.32 5.97 -1.21
N HIS A 79 4.06 7.05 -1.31
CA HIS A 79 3.56 8.32 -1.85
C HIS A 79 3.04 8.23 -3.29
N ASP A 80 3.56 7.27 -4.04
CA ASP A 80 3.19 7.10 -5.43
C ASP A 80 1.84 6.41 -5.64
N CYS A 81 1.32 5.68 -4.63
CA CYS A 81 0.05 4.93 -4.71
C CYS A 81 -0.16 4.29 -6.11
N GLU A 82 0.84 3.53 -6.55
CA GLU A 82 0.97 3.06 -7.94
C GLU A 82 -0.23 2.24 -8.42
N ILE A 83 -0.75 1.36 -7.57
CA ILE A 83 -1.89 0.51 -7.93
C ILE A 83 -3.16 1.36 -8.07
N VAL A 84 -3.38 2.27 -7.13
CA VAL A 84 -4.56 3.16 -7.17
C VAL A 84 -4.51 4.07 -8.40
N LYS A 85 -3.33 4.57 -8.80
CA LYS A 85 -3.15 5.35 -10.05
C LYS A 85 -3.50 4.54 -11.29
N VAL A 86 -3.17 3.24 -11.32
CA VAL A 86 -3.58 2.36 -12.43
C VAL A 86 -5.09 2.24 -12.48
N VAL A 87 -5.74 2.04 -11.34
CA VAL A 87 -7.21 1.94 -11.25
C VAL A 87 -7.86 3.25 -11.73
N GLU A 88 -7.44 4.40 -11.21
CA GLU A 88 -7.98 5.70 -11.64
C GLU A 88 -7.82 5.93 -13.15
N ARG A 89 -6.66 5.62 -13.69
CA ARG A 89 -6.38 5.76 -15.14
C ARG A 89 -7.22 4.85 -16.01
N LYS A 90 -7.48 3.60 -15.59
CA LYS A 90 -8.12 2.56 -16.41
C LYS A 90 -9.63 2.52 -16.25
N ILE A 91 -10.13 2.78 -15.06
CA ILE A 91 -11.54 2.65 -14.71
C ILE A 91 -12.21 4.04 -14.69
N GLY A 92 -11.48 5.06 -14.25
CA GLY A 92 -11.99 6.42 -14.14
C GLY A 92 -12.22 6.84 -12.69
N PRO A 93 -13.05 7.88 -12.45
CA PRO A 93 -13.25 8.48 -11.14
C PRO A 93 -14.24 7.66 -10.28
N GLU A 94 -13.90 6.43 -9.99
CA GLU A 94 -14.73 5.47 -9.23
C GLU A 94 -14.11 5.06 -7.88
N LEU A 95 -13.05 5.76 -7.44
CA LEU A 95 -12.46 5.52 -6.14
C LEU A 95 -13.43 5.95 -5.02
N ASN A 96 -13.36 5.28 -3.88
CA ASN A 96 -14.11 5.65 -2.67
C ASN A 96 -13.49 6.88 -1.98
N THR A 97 -13.45 7.99 -2.71
CA THR A 97 -12.98 9.31 -2.32
C THR A 97 -14.04 10.36 -2.67
N PRO A 98 -13.94 11.61 -2.18
CA PRO A 98 -15.01 12.60 -2.39
C PRO A 98 -15.40 12.87 -3.84
N ASP A 99 -14.47 12.77 -4.77
CA ASP A 99 -14.69 13.01 -6.21
C ASP A 99 -14.38 11.79 -7.09
N GLY A 100 -14.15 10.63 -6.46
CA GLY A 100 -13.79 9.41 -7.15
C GLY A 100 -12.34 9.35 -7.62
N ARG A 101 -11.49 10.30 -7.20
CA ARG A 101 -10.10 10.47 -7.65
C ARG A 101 -9.13 10.48 -6.49
N ILE A 102 -7.84 10.32 -6.80
CA ILE A 102 -6.75 10.52 -5.84
C ILE A 102 -6.69 12.00 -5.46
N GLN A 103 -6.79 12.30 -4.16
CA GLN A 103 -6.80 13.67 -3.64
C GLN A 103 -5.42 14.33 -3.62
N GLY A 104 -4.35 13.54 -3.65
CA GLY A 104 -2.97 14.00 -3.56
C GLY A 104 -2.53 14.37 -2.16
N GLU A 105 -1.24 14.23 -1.90
CA GLU A 105 -0.66 14.59 -0.60
C GLU A 105 -0.61 16.10 -0.37
N ARG A 106 -0.75 16.47 0.90
CA ARG A 106 -0.49 17.83 1.36
C ARG A 106 0.93 17.98 1.88
N SER A 107 1.36 19.23 2.04
CA SER A 107 2.64 19.57 2.64
C SER A 107 2.84 18.86 3.98
N MET A 108 4.10 18.61 4.34
CA MET A 108 4.47 17.87 5.54
C MET A 108 3.90 18.51 6.82
N TRP A 109 3.18 17.72 7.57
CA TRP A 109 2.72 17.99 8.93
C TRP A 109 2.59 16.65 9.65
N ALA A 110 3.66 16.24 10.34
CA ALA A 110 3.84 14.88 10.85
C ALA A 110 2.68 14.41 11.74
N ASP A 111 2.35 15.16 12.78
CA ASP A 111 1.33 14.77 13.76
C ASP A 111 -0.06 14.59 13.12
N VAL A 112 -0.42 15.53 12.23
CA VAL A 112 -1.71 15.46 11.52
C VAL A 112 -1.73 14.32 10.50
N GLY A 113 -0.62 14.12 9.81
CA GLY A 113 -0.47 13.01 8.86
C GLY A 113 -0.54 11.65 9.53
N GLU A 114 0.11 11.49 10.68
CA GLU A 114 0.09 10.24 11.44
C GLU A 114 -1.29 9.95 12.01
N ALA A 115 -1.97 10.95 12.58
CA ALA A 115 -3.34 10.79 13.08
C ALA A 115 -4.32 10.40 11.97
N ALA A 116 -4.22 11.02 10.78
CA ALA A 116 -5.08 10.73 9.65
C ALA A 116 -4.84 9.35 9.03
N LEU A 117 -3.62 8.81 9.14
CA LEU A 117 -3.20 7.60 8.48
C LEU A 117 -4.09 6.39 8.80
N ILE A 118 -4.46 6.26 10.08
CA ILE A 118 -5.28 5.12 10.53
C ILE A 118 -6.67 5.18 9.92
N GLU A 119 -7.30 6.36 9.88
CA GLU A 119 -8.62 6.53 9.29
C GLU A 119 -8.60 6.39 7.76
N ASN A 120 -7.53 6.84 7.12
CA ASN A 120 -7.33 6.73 5.67
C ASN A 120 -7.00 5.30 5.23
N THR A 121 -6.59 4.43 6.14
CA THR A 121 -6.36 3.01 5.86
C THR A 121 -7.68 2.29 5.70
N ARG A 122 -8.10 2.04 4.46
CA ARG A 122 -9.40 1.44 4.13
C ARG A 122 -9.47 0.92 2.69
N GLU A 123 -10.62 0.35 2.34
CA GLU A 123 -10.93 -0.04 0.98
C GLU A 123 -11.18 1.21 0.12
N VAL A 124 -10.40 1.37 -0.95
CA VAL A 124 -10.46 2.53 -1.86
C VAL A 124 -11.23 2.22 -3.14
N TYR A 125 -11.29 0.97 -3.54
CA TYR A 125 -12.06 0.44 -4.65
C TYR A 125 -12.40 -1.04 -4.31
N PRO A 126 -13.46 -1.65 -4.80
CA PRO A 126 -13.79 -3.02 -4.43
C PRO A 126 -12.61 -3.99 -4.52
N ASN A 127 -12.27 -4.61 -3.39
CA ASN A 127 -11.13 -5.50 -3.17
C ASN A 127 -9.73 -4.86 -3.30
N LEU A 128 -9.65 -3.52 -3.42
CA LEU A 128 -8.39 -2.76 -3.33
C LEU A 128 -8.39 -1.92 -2.07
N TYR A 129 -7.37 -2.10 -1.26
CA TYR A 129 -7.14 -1.39 0.00
C TYR A 129 -5.89 -0.53 -0.10
N VAL A 130 -5.81 0.51 0.72
CA VAL A 130 -4.61 1.33 0.87
C VAL A 130 -4.09 1.27 2.29
N ALA A 131 -2.76 1.25 2.43
CA ALA A 131 -2.08 1.26 3.72
C ALA A 131 -0.78 2.09 3.66
N GLY A 132 -0.31 2.54 4.81
CA GLY A 132 0.88 3.39 4.87
C GLY A 132 0.68 4.72 4.14
N MET A 133 1.74 5.30 3.61
CA MET A 133 1.66 6.62 2.96
C MET A 133 0.78 6.64 1.71
N ALA A 134 0.52 5.50 1.07
CA ALA A 134 -0.43 5.42 -0.03
C ALA A 134 -1.84 5.86 0.41
N SER A 135 -2.26 5.53 1.64
CA SER A 135 -3.55 5.98 2.15
C SER A 135 -3.64 7.48 2.32
N ASN A 136 -2.59 8.14 2.84
CA ASN A 136 -2.57 9.59 2.95
C ASN A 136 -2.52 10.28 1.59
N ALA A 137 -1.78 9.72 0.63
CA ALA A 137 -1.74 10.24 -0.73
C ALA A 137 -3.11 10.15 -1.42
N VAL A 138 -3.82 9.05 -1.25
CA VAL A 138 -5.15 8.87 -1.84
C VAL A 138 -6.20 9.79 -1.21
N TYR A 139 -6.17 9.97 0.12
CA TYR A 139 -7.21 10.73 0.84
C TYR A 139 -6.82 12.17 1.17
N GLY A 140 -5.71 12.69 0.64
CA GLY A 140 -5.37 14.11 0.74
C GLY A 140 -4.88 14.54 2.12
N ALA A 141 -4.21 13.68 2.86
CA ALA A 141 -3.60 14.02 4.13
C ALA A 141 -2.14 14.50 3.97
N PRO A 142 -1.58 15.18 4.99
CA PRO A 142 -0.19 15.61 4.95
C PRO A 142 0.81 14.44 4.98
N ARG A 143 2.02 14.71 4.50
CA ARG A 143 3.16 13.80 4.67
C ARG A 143 3.59 13.75 6.14
N MET A 144 4.09 12.59 6.57
CA MET A 144 4.48 12.35 7.97
C MET A 144 5.99 12.50 8.21
N GLY A 145 6.82 12.43 7.18
CA GLY A 145 8.26 12.34 7.35
C GLY A 145 8.70 10.97 7.91
N PRO A 146 9.85 10.89 8.63
CA PRO A 146 10.44 9.63 9.05
C PRO A 146 9.79 9.04 10.33
N ILE A 147 8.47 8.99 10.39
CA ILE A 147 7.70 8.39 11.48
C ILE A 147 7.04 7.10 10.95
N PHE A 148 7.31 5.97 11.60
CA PHE A 148 6.90 4.65 11.09
C PHE A 148 5.85 3.95 11.97
N GLY A 149 5.59 4.44 13.18
CA GLY A 149 4.62 3.85 14.10
C GLY A 149 3.24 3.72 13.50
N GLY A 150 2.70 4.82 12.97
CA GLY A 150 1.42 4.84 12.29
C GLY A 150 1.36 3.91 11.07
N MET A 151 2.46 3.78 10.29
CA MET A 151 2.51 2.87 9.14
C MET A 151 2.40 1.39 9.55
N LEU A 152 3.04 0.99 10.67
CA LEU A 152 2.92 -0.37 11.20
C LEU A 152 1.49 -0.67 11.67
N VAL A 153 0.87 0.29 12.36
CA VAL A 153 -0.54 0.18 12.79
C VAL A 153 -1.48 0.13 11.59
N SER A 154 -1.23 0.95 10.56
CA SER A 154 -1.97 0.92 9.29
C SER A 154 -1.90 -0.45 8.62
N GLY A 155 -0.72 -1.05 8.53
CA GLY A 155 -0.53 -2.40 7.99
C GLY A 155 -1.33 -3.46 8.76
N ARG A 156 -1.34 -3.39 10.08
CA ARG A 156 -2.15 -4.26 10.93
C ARG A 156 -3.64 -4.06 10.67
N ARG A 157 -4.11 -2.81 10.67
CA ARG A 157 -5.52 -2.46 10.45
C ARG A 157 -6.05 -3.01 9.12
N VAL A 158 -5.32 -2.80 8.03
CA VAL A 158 -5.76 -3.29 6.71
C VAL A 158 -5.83 -4.82 6.67
N ALA A 159 -4.90 -5.50 7.32
CA ALA A 159 -4.93 -6.96 7.41
C ALA A 159 -6.16 -7.46 8.19
N GLU A 160 -6.49 -6.83 9.32
CA GLU A 160 -7.68 -7.16 10.13
C GLU A 160 -8.98 -6.95 9.31
N MET A 161 -9.10 -5.83 8.58
CA MET A 161 -10.26 -5.55 7.70
C MET A 161 -10.44 -6.62 6.62
N ILE A 162 -9.36 -7.01 5.96
CA ILE A 162 -9.40 -8.02 4.90
C ILE A 162 -9.75 -9.40 5.48
N ILE A 163 -9.17 -9.77 6.61
CA ILE A 163 -9.48 -11.03 7.28
C ILE A 163 -10.96 -11.10 7.66
N GLU A 164 -11.53 -10.01 8.15
CA GLU A 164 -12.96 -9.95 8.48
C GLU A 164 -13.85 -10.10 7.24
N LYS A 165 -13.52 -9.41 6.16
CA LYS A 165 -14.27 -9.49 4.90
C LYS A 165 -14.20 -10.88 4.25
N LEU A 166 -13.10 -11.61 4.44
CA LEU A 166 -12.87 -12.90 3.78
C LEU A 166 -13.35 -14.12 4.58
N LYS A 167 -13.89 -13.92 5.79
CA LYS A 167 -14.57 -14.96 6.58
C LYS A 167 -15.92 -15.32 5.97
#